data_ae668b5eb6446578f26928926db4d06f
#
_entry.id   ae668b5eb6446578f26928926db4d06f
#
_cell.length_a   1.000
_cell.length_b   1.000
_cell.length_c   1.000
_cell.angle_alpha   90.00
_cell.angle_beta   90.00
_cell.angle_gamma   90.00
#
_symmetry.space_group_name_H-M   'P 1'
#
loop_
_entity.id
_entity.type
_entity.pdbx_description
1 polymer ?
#
loop_
_entity_poly.entity_id
_entity_poly.type
_entity_poly.pdbx_seq_one_letter_code
_entity_poly.pdbx_strand_id
1 'polypeptide(L)'
;MNSYPMINMKETGKRIKDLRKENKLKVDDIVEYMGFESQQAVYKWQRGESLPTVDNLYALSRLFGTTMDEILVGSEEETSSSDEIGVYDFCGY
;
A
#
# COMPACT_ATOMS: atom_id res chain seq x y z
N MET A 1 -14.00 13.18 16.35
CA MET A 1 -14.14 12.76 15.90
C MET A 1 -14.13 11.99 15.16
N ASN A 2 -13.96 11.57 14.75
CA ASN A 2 -13.99 10.92 14.12
C ASN A 2 -14.08 10.21 13.67
N SER A 3 -13.97 10.08 13.54
CA SER A 3 -13.86 9.28 13.32
C SER A 3 -13.93 8.11 12.50
N TYR A 4 -14.14 8.18 11.40
CA TYR A 4 -14.23 7.08 10.52
C TYR A 4 -12.90 6.87 9.83
N PRO A 5 -12.40 5.65 9.77
CA PRO A 5 -11.06 5.42 9.23
C PRO A 5 -11.00 5.72 7.73
N MET A 6 -9.90 6.29 7.33
CA MET A 6 -9.64 6.61 5.93
C MET A 6 -8.29 6.03 5.54
N ILE A 7 -8.08 5.87 4.24
CA ILE A 7 -6.81 5.40 3.73
C ILE A 7 -5.85 6.57 3.64
N ASN A 8 -4.65 6.39 4.12
CA ASN A 8 -3.58 7.36 3.95
C ASN A 8 -2.92 7.07 2.60
N MET A 9 -3.22 7.89 1.61
CA MET A 9 -2.81 7.61 0.25
C MET A 9 -1.29 7.68 0.09
N LYS A 10 -0.67 8.64 0.75
CA LYS A 10 0.79 8.78 0.64
C LYS A 10 1.52 7.59 1.25
N GLU A 11 1.09 7.18 2.44
CA GLU A 11 1.75 6.06 3.09
C GLU A 11 1.45 4.75 2.37
N THR A 12 0.26 4.63 1.82
CA THR A 12 -0.07 3.45 1.03
C THR A 12 0.81 3.39 -0.22
N GLY A 13 1.00 4.54 -0.89
CA GLY A 13 1.87 4.59 -2.05
C GLY A 13 3.29 4.22 -1.72
N LYS A 14 3.77 4.70 -0.58
CA LYS A 14 5.10 4.35 -0.11
C LYS A 14 5.21 2.85 0.17
N ARG A 15 4.18 2.28 0.76
CA ARG A 15 4.14 0.86 1.04
C ARG A 15 4.18 0.04 -0.25
N ILE A 16 3.46 0.48 -1.28
CA ILE A 16 3.48 -0.19 -2.57
C ILE A 16 4.90 -0.17 -3.14
N LYS A 17 5.56 0.98 -3.06
CA LYS A 17 6.93 1.10 -3.55
C LYS A 17 7.88 0.19 -2.78
N ASP A 18 7.74 0.18 -1.46
CA ASP A 18 8.61 -0.64 -0.62
C ASP A 18 8.41 -2.13 -0.89
N LEU A 19 7.15 -2.56 -1.02
CA LEU A 19 6.87 -3.96 -1.32
C LEU A 19 7.39 -4.35 -2.68
N ARG A 20 7.29 -3.43 -3.66
CA ARG A 20 7.85 -3.68 -4.97
C ARG A 20 9.34 -3.93 -4.87
N LYS A 21 10.03 -3.06 -4.14
CA LYS A 21 11.48 -3.19 -4.00
C LYS A 21 11.87 -4.44 -3.23
N GLU A 22 11.12 -4.78 -2.21
CA GLU A 22 11.39 -5.98 -1.43
C GLU A 22 11.26 -7.23 -2.28
N ASN A 23 10.38 -7.21 -3.25
CA ASN A 23 10.20 -8.34 -4.16
C ASN A 23 11.08 -8.23 -5.40
N LYS A 24 11.95 -7.22 -5.43
CA LYS A 24 12.91 -7.03 -6.51
C LYS A 24 12.23 -6.88 -7.86
N LEU A 25 11.12 -6.13 -7.85
CA LEU A 25 10.35 -5.88 -9.05
C LEU A 25 10.56 -4.46 -9.53
N LYS A 26 10.59 -4.30 -10.83
CA LYS A 26 10.59 -2.99 -11.45
C LYS A 26 9.17 -2.55 -11.69
N VAL A 27 9.00 -1.24 -11.90
CA VAL A 27 7.68 -0.74 -12.29
C VAL A 27 7.19 -1.44 -13.55
N ASP A 28 8.09 -1.68 -14.49
CA ASP A 28 7.72 -2.38 -15.73
C ASP A 28 7.17 -3.78 -15.45
N ASP A 29 7.70 -4.44 -14.43
CA ASP A 29 7.19 -5.76 -14.10
C ASP A 29 5.74 -5.70 -13.65
N ILE A 30 5.39 -4.67 -12.90
CA ILE A 30 4.01 -4.49 -12.46
C ILE A 30 3.13 -4.14 -13.66
N VAL A 31 3.61 -3.27 -14.52
CA VAL A 31 2.87 -2.88 -15.71
C VAL A 31 2.55 -4.10 -16.56
N GLU A 32 3.53 -4.95 -16.76
CA GLU A 32 3.36 -6.14 -17.56
C GLU A 32 2.39 -7.11 -16.89
N TYR A 33 2.53 -7.29 -15.59
CA TYR A 33 1.67 -8.20 -14.85
C TYR A 33 0.21 -7.75 -14.91
N MET A 34 -0.01 -6.44 -14.82
CA MET A 34 -1.36 -5.87 -14.83
C MET A 34 -1.94 -5.75 -16.23
N GLY A 35 -1.11 -5.80 -17.26
CA GLY A 35 -1.57 -5.56 -18.61
C GLY A 35 -1.83 -4.10 -18.92
N PHE A 36 -1.15 -3.19 -18.23
CA PHE A 36 -1.32 -1.76 -18.48
C PHE A 36 -0.54 -1.34 -19.72
N GLU A 37 -0.99 -0.24 -20.32
CA GLU A 37 -0.32 0.29 -21.49
C GLU A 37 0.83 1.22 -21.13
N SER A 38 0.88 1.72 -19.91
CA SER A 38 1.92 2.63 -19.51
C SER A 38 2.19 2.50 -18.04
N GLN A 39 3.23 3.18 -17.59
CA GLN A 39 3.64 3.12 -16.20
C GLN A 39 2.93 4.15 -15.32
N GLN A 40 2.10 4.99 -15.92
CA GLN A 40 1.56 6.14 -15.20
C GLN A 40 0.75 5.76 -13.97
N ALA A 41 -0.06 4.73 -14.08
CA ALA A 41 -0.90 4.33 -12.94
C ALA A 41 -0.04 3.94 -11.74
N VAL A 42 1.00 3.16 -12.00
CA VAL A 42 1.86 2.69 -10.91
C VAL A 42 2.56 3.86 -10.24
N TYR A 43 3.06 4.81 -11.04
CA TYR A 43 3.72 5.97 -10.45
C TYR A 43 2.74 6.84 -9.66
N LYS A 44 1.50 6.97 -10.14
CA LYS A 44 0.51 7.72 -9.38
C LYS A 44 0.22 7.07 -8.04
N TRP A 45 0.15 5.75 -8.02
CA TRP A 45 -0.03 5.04 -6.75
C TRP A 45 1.12 5.34 -5.81
N GLN A 46 2.35 5.24 -6.31
CA GLN A 46 3.53 5.43 -5.46
C GLN A 46 3.63 6.86 -4.93
N ARG A 47 3.15 7.82 -5.69
CA ARG A 47 3.18 9.22 -5.24
C ARG A 47 2.01 9.58 -4.35
N GLY A 48 1.06 8.68 -4.18
CA GLY A 48 -0.11 8.96 -3.36
C GLY A 48 -1.13 9.82 -4.06
N GLU A 49 -1.10 9.86 -5.39
CA GLU A 49 -2.05 10.66 -6.15
C GLU A 49 -3.33 9.91 -6.42
N SER A 50 -3.29 8.60 -6.42
CA SER A 50 -4.47 7.78 -6.60
C SER A 50 -4.22 6.43 -5.96
N LEU A 51 -5.30 5.70 -5.74
CA LEU A 51 -5.22 4.36 -5.20
C LEU A 51 -5.55 3.35 -6.28
N PRO A 52 -4.97 2.15 -6.20
CA PRO A 52 -5.40 1.10 -7.12
C PRO A 52 -6.87 0.79 -6.90
N THR A 53 -7.55 0.39 -7.97
CA THR A 53 -8.89 -0.15 -7.82
C THR A 53 -8.81 -1.44 -7.01
N VAL A 54 -9.96 -1.90 -6.54
CA VAL A 54 -10.00 -3.13 -5.74
C VAL A 54 -9.38 -4.29 -6.51
N ASP A 55 -9.71 -4.41 -7.80
CA ASP A 55 -9.15 -5.48 -8.61
C ASP A 55 -7.62 -5.38 -8.68
N ASN A 56 -7.12 -4.18 -8.92
CA ASN A 56 -5.68 -3.99 -9.02
C ASN A 56 -5.00 -4.21 -7.68
N LEU A 57 -5.65 -3.80 -6.61
CA LEU A 57 -5.11 -4.01 -5.29
C LEU A 57 -5.01 -5.50 -4.98
N TYR A 58 -6.03 -6.25 -5.33
CA TYR A 58 -5.99 -7.71 -5.14
C TYR A 58 -4.83 -8.32 -5.94
N ALA A 59 -4.69 -7.89 -7.19
CA ALA A 59 -3.60 -8.39 -8.03
C ALA A 59 -2.24 -8.07 -7.43
N LEU A 60 -2.09 -6.85 -6.90
CA LEU A 60 -0.84 -6.47 -6.24
C LEU A 60 -0.56 -7.36 -5.03
N SER A 61 -1.59 -7.66 -4.26
CA SER A 61 -1.40 -8.49 -3.07
C SER A 61 -0.87 -9.86 -3.47
N ARG A 62 -1.36 -10.41 -4.56
CA ARG A 62 -0.87 -11.71 -5.04
C ARG A 62 0.55 -11.59 -5.57
N LEU A 63 0.83 -10.53 -6.30
CA LEU A 63 2.16 -10.33 -6.87
C LEU A 63 3.21 -10.16 -5.77
N PHE A 64 2.87 -9.41 -4.73
CA PHE A 64 3.79 -9.14 -3.63
C PHE A 64 3.79 -10.25 -2.58
N GLY A 65 2.88 -11.20 -2.67
CA GLY A 65 2.79 -12.25 -1.67
C GLY A 65 2.32 -11.77 -0.32
N THR A 66 1.43 -10.80 -0.31
CA THR A 66 0.91 -10.22 0.92
C THR A 66 -0.60 -10.09 0.82
N THR A 67 -1.23 -9.47 1.78
CA THR A 67 -2.67 -9.26 1.77
C THR A 67 -2.97 -7.83 1.34
N MET A 68 -4.21 -7.61 0.87
CA MET A 68 -4.63 -6.26 0.54
C MET A 68 -4.56 -5.35 1.75
N ASP A 69 -4.88 -5.92 2.90
CA ASP A 69 -4.89 -5.18 4.16
C ASP A 69 -3.49 -4.68 4.50
N GLU A 70 -2.48 -5.47 4.19
CA GLU A 70 -1.10 -5.11 4.48
C GLU A 70 -0.55 -4.07 3.53
N ILE A 71 -1.15 -3.94 2.36
CA ILE A 71 -0.76 -2.90 1.42
C ILE A 71 -1.33 -1.55 1.83
N LEU A 72 -2.57 -1.56 2.28
CA LEU A 72 -3.27 -0.33 2.64
C LEU A 72 -2.81 0.17 3.99
N VAL A 73 -2.59 1.47 4.09
CA VAL A 73 -2.24 2.09 5.37
C VAL A 73 -3.38 3.01 5.74
N GLY A 74 -3.97 2.78 6.91
CA GLY A 74 -5.05 3.62 7.38
C GLY A 74 -4.54 4.89 8.01
N SER A 75 -5.36 5.92 7.98
CA SER A 75 -4.97 7.19 8.55
C SER A 75 -4.75 7.10 10.06
N GLU A 76 -5.45 6.17 10.70
CA GLU A 76 -5.29 6.03 12.14
C GLU A 76 -3.98 5.36 12.50
N GLU A 77 -3.27 4.75 11.55
CA GLU A 77 -2.03 4.05 11.83
C GLU A 77 -0.82 4.95 11.78
N GLU A 78 -0.94 6.11 11.17
CA GLU A 78 0.25 6.93 11.00
C GLU A 78 0.75 7.52 12.30
N THR A 79 -0.13 7.71 13.25
CA THR A 79 0.29 8.27 14.52
C THR A 79 0.91 7.25 15.43
N SER A 80 0.67 6.00 15.18
CA SER A 80 1.20 4.96 16.05
C SER A 80 2.69 4.85 15.92
N SER A 81 3.20 5.44 14.95
CA SER A 81 4.62 5.35 14.78
C SER A 81 5.33 5.81 16.03
N SER A 82 4.74 6.24 16.73
CA SER A 82 5.44 6.55 17.87
C SER A 82 5.38 5.52 18.89
N ASP A 83 5.29 5.18 18.42
CA ASP A 83 5.48 4.61 19.17
C ASP A 83 5.54 3.95 19.72
N GLU A 84 5.40 3.84 19.89
CA GLU A 84 5.42 3.22 20.49
C GLU A 84 5.13 2.48 20.75
N ILE A 85 4.90 2.35 20.80
CA ILE A 85 4.52 1.66 21.19
C ILE A 85 4.25 0.85 21.21
N GLY A 86 4.17 0.60 21.16
CA GLY A 86 3.93 -0.21 21.25
C GLY A 86 3.26 -0.90 21.38
N VAL A 87 2.99 -0.96 21.65
CA VAL A 87 2.42 -1.66 21.95
C VAL A 87 1.65 -2.28 21.67
N TYR A 88 1.48 -2.35 21.68
CA TYR A 88 0.83 -3.06 21.53
C TYR A 88 0.43 -3.78 21.28
N ASP A 89 0.54 -3.68 21.23
CA ASP A 89 0.19 -4.35 21.07
C ASP A 89 -0.42 -4.98 20.81
N PHE A 90 -0.50 -5.00 21.03
CA PHE A 90 -1.02 -5.62 20.89
C PHE A 90 -1.74 -6.10 20.57
N CYS A 91 -1.79 -5.89 20.62
CA CYS A 91 -2.40 -6.30 20.46
C CYS A 91 -3.05 -6.58 19.99
N GLY A 92 -3.10 -6.44 20.04
CA GLY A 92 -3.57 -6.74 19.69
C GLY A 92 -4.26 -6.99 19.12
N TYR A 93 -4.22 -7.18 19.12
CA TYR A 93 -4.61 -7.47 18.73
C TYR A 93 -4.76 -7.68 18.42
#